data_7ea4567272fcfd165ec7cad1f825371e
#
_entry.id   7ea4567272fcfd165ec7cad1f825371e
#
_cell.length_a   1.000
_cell.length_b   1.000
_cell.length_c   1.000
_cell.angle_alpha   90.00
_cell.angle_beta   90.00
_cell.angle_gamma   90.00
#
_symmetry.space_group_name_H-M   'P 1'
#
loop_
_entity.id
_entity.type
_entity.pdbx_description
1 polymer ?
#
loop_
_entity_poly.entity_id
_entity_poly.type
_entity_poly.pdbx_seq_one_letter_code
_entity_poly.pdbx_strand_id
1 'polypeptide(L)'
;MSTSNPRILIADPDPDIRRSLKVYFQTSGYEIKPVEAASNILKFARPWQPNLILISDDFTDKDPYQVCRELLDDTLTGHIPIIMLLHLNERQARLEALEVGVCDIITKPFDIEELRLRAEAAIRLSTMRMEEA
;
A
#
# COMPACT_ATOMS: atom_id res chain seq x y z
N MET A 1 -18.33 -0.36 22.02
CA MET A 1 -17.02 0.12 21.55
C MET A 1 -17.10 0.50 20.09
N SER A 2 -16.70 1.70 19.78
CA SER A 2 -16.60 2.06 18.38
C SER A 2 -15.27 1.51 17.85
N THR A 3 -15.36 0.79 16.75
CA THR A 3 -14.19 0.39 16.00
C THR A 3 -14.04 1.36 14.84
N SER A 4 -12.87 1.97 14.72
CA SER A 4 -12.61 2.79 13.57
C SER A 4 -12.50 1.88 12.34
N ASN A 5 -12.90 2.40 11.19
CA ASN A 5 -12.74 1.68 9.94
C ASN A 5 -11.24 1.52 9.63
N PRO A 6 -10.83 0.41 9.05
CA PRO A 6 -9.43 0.28 8.63
C PRO A 6 -9.08 1.30 7.55
N ARG A 7 -7.82 1.70 7.55
CA ARG A 7 -7.31 2.78 6.70
C ARG A 7 -6.35 2.24 5.66
N ILE A 8 -6.54 2.66 4.41
CA ILE A 8 -5.61 2.33 3.34
C ILE A 8 -5.09 3.61 2.70
N LEU A 9 -3.77 3.75 2.66
CA LEU A 9 -3.11 4.81 1.90
C LEU A 9 -2.88 4.28 0.50
N ILE A 10 -3.39 4.98 -0.51
CA ILE A 10 -3.27 4.58 -1.91
C ILE A 10 -2.39 5.59 -2.64
N ALA A 11 -1.19 5.16 -2.98
CA ALA A 11 -0.21 6.00 -3.66
C ALA A 11 -0.04 5.54 -5.10
N ASP A 12 -0.53 6.35 -6.03
CA ASP A 12 -0.42 6.08 -7.46
C ASP A 12 -0.37 7.41 -8.20
N PRO A 13 0.56 7.60 -9.16
CA PRO A 13 0.59 8.85 -9.92
C PRO A 13 -0.58 8.98 -10.89
N ASP A 14 -1.24 7.89 -11.26
CA ASP A 14 -2.37 7.91 -12.19
C ASP A 14 -3.65 8.31 -11.45
N PRO A 15 -4.25 9.47 -11.77
CA PRO A 15 -5.45 9.93 -11.08
C PRO A 15 -6.66 9.02 -11.29
N ASP A 16 -6.75 8.34 -12.42
CA ASP A 16 -7.87 7.44 -12.69
C ASP A 16 -7.81 6.20 -11.81
N ILE A 17 -6.63 5.64 -11.64
CA ILE A 17 -6.43 4.49 -10.75
C ILE A 17 -6.69 4.90 -9.30
N ARG A 18 -6.12 6.03 -8.86
CA ARG A 18 -6.37 6.54 -7.49
C ARG A 18 -7.85 6.67 -7.21
N ARG A 19 -8.59 7.30 -8.12
CA ARG A 19 -10.02 7.53 -7.95
C ARG A 19 -10.80 6.23 -7.91
N SER A 20 -10.52 5.32 -8.84
CA SER A 20 -11.20 4.03 -8.91
C SER A 20 -10.99 3.21 -7.65
N LEU A 21 -9.76 3.14 -7.17
CA LEU A 21 -9.44 2.39 -5.96
C LEU A 21 -10.07 3.04 -4.73
N LYS A 22 -10.03 4.37 -4.66
CA LYS A 22 -10.64 5.11 -3.55
C LYS A 22 -12.13 4.79 -3.44
N VAL A 23 -12.87 4.91 -4.53
CA VAL A 23 -14.31 4.65 -4.53
C VAL A 23 -14.60 3.21 -4.15
N TYR A 24 -13.88 2.27 -4.75
CA TYR A 24 -14.09 0.86 -4.50
C TYR A 24 -13.87 0.50 -3.02
N PHE A 25 -12.74 0.90 -2.46
CA PHE A 25 -12.43 0.56 -1.07
C PHE A 25 -13.30 1.32 -0.07
N GLN A 26 -13.67 2.57 -0.35
CA GLN A 26 -14.61 3.30 0.50
C GLN A 26 -15.95 2.59 0.56
N THR A 27 -16.44 2.10 -0.58
CA THR A 27 -17.67 1.33 -0.63
C THR A 27 -17.56 0.03 0.17
N SER A 28 -16.36 -0.51 0.29
CA SER A 28 -16.09 -1.72 1.08
C SER A 28 -15.85 -1.43 2.56
N GLY A 29 -15.97 -0.19 3.01
CA GLY A 29 -15.87 0.16 4.42
C GLY A 29 -14.52 0.67 4.88
N TYR A 30 -13.61 1.00 3.98
CA TYR A 30 -12.29 1.51 4.33
C TYR A 30 -12.24 3.04 4.29
N GLU A 31 -11.42 3.61 5.17
CA GLU A 31 -11.03 5.01 5.05
C GLU A 31 -9.83 5.08 4.12
N ILE A 32 -9.86 5.98 3.16
CA ILE A 32 -8.83 6.05 2.11
C ILE A 32 -8.14 7.40 2.12
N LYS A 33 -6.81 7.36 2.03
CA LYS A 33 -6.01 8.55 1.79
C LYS A 33 -5.29 8.38 0.46
N PRO A 34 -5.69 9.12 -0.58
CA PRO A 34 -4.98 9.07 -1.86
C PRO A 34 -3.75 9.96 -1.81
N VAL A 35 -2.65 9.50 -2.43
CA VAL A 35 -1.39 10.24 -2.50
C VAL A 35 -0.90 10.20 -3.94
N GLU A 36 -0.63 11.39 -4.51
CA GLU A 36 -0.25 11.50 -5.92
C GLU A 36 1.25 11.62 -6.17
N ALA A 37 2.05 11.88 -5.12
CA ALA A 37 3.50 12.03 -5.24
C ALA A 37 4.21 11.09 -4.28
N ALA A 38 5.20 10.36 -4.77
CA ALA A 38 5.96 9.42 -3.94
C ALA A 38 6.66 10.12 -2.78
N SER A 39 7.11 11.35 -2.99
CA SER A 39 7.79 12.14 -1.95
C SER A 39 6.91 12.46 -0.75
N ASN A 40 5.60 12.31 -0.86
CA ASN A 40 4.65 12.61 0.23
C ASN A 40 4.20 11.37 1.00
N ILE A 41 4.56 10.19 0.56
CA ILE A 41 4.03 8.95 1.16
C ILE A 41 4.41 8.82 2.63
N LEU A 42 5.70 8.91 2.94
CA LEU A 42 6.17 8.77 4.32
C LEU A 42 5.59 9.88 5.22
N LYS A 43 5.57 11.10 4.71
CA LYS A 43 5.04 12.27 5.41
C LYS A 43 3.59 12.08 5.83
N PHE A 44 2.76 11.48 4.98
CA PHE A 44 1.35 11.24 5.29
C PHE A 44 1.14 9.96 6.10
N ALA A 45 1.96 8.94 5.85
CA ALA A 45 1.81 7.65 6.54
C ALA A 45 2.10 7.75 8.03
N ARG A 46 3.12 8.52 8.42
CA ARG A 46 3.52 8.66 9.82
C ARG A 46 2.37 9.10 10.73
N PRO A 47 1.74 10.26 10.50
CA PRO A 47 0.68 10.71 11.41
C PRO A 47 -0.64 9.97 11.21
N TRP A 48 -0.93 9.54 10.01
CA TRP A 48 -2.23 8.92 9.72
C TRP A 48 -2.31 7.45 10.13
N GLN A 49 -1.19 6.77 10.17
CA GLN A 49 -1.10 5.36 10.60
C GLN A 49 -2.08 4.46 9.85
N PRO A 50 -1.91 4.28 8.54
CA PRO A 50 -2.77 3.37 7.77
C PRO A 50 -2.54 1.92 8.19
N ASN A 51 -3.53 1.08 7.96
CA ASN A 51 -3.42 -0.37 8.17
C ASN A 51 -2.75 -1.07 6.98
N LEU A 52 -2.68 -0.37 5.84
CA LEU A 52 -2.09 -0.90 4.61
C LEU A 52 -1.68 0.26 3.72
N ILE A 53 -0.56 0.10 3.02
CA ILE A 53 -0.11 1.02 1.99
C ILE A 53 -0.11 0.29 0.67
N LEU A 54 -0.85 0.82 -0.32
CA LEU A 54 -0.75 0.39 -1.71
C LEU A 54 0.10 1.41 -2.43
N ILE A 55 1.20 0.97 -3.02
CA ILE A 55 2.13 1.87 -3.70
C ILE A 55 2.40 1.36 -5.12
N SER A 56 2.21 2.25 -6.11
CA SER A 56 2.56 1.96 -7.50
C SER A 56 4.05 2.15 -7.73
N ASP A 57 4.61 1.36 -8.64
CA ASP A 57 6.00 1.53 -9.04
C ASP A 57 6.20 2.53 -10.19
N ASP A 58 5.11 3.21 -10.61
CA ASP A 58 5.13 4.17 -11.74
C ASP A 58 5.60 5.57 -11.39
N PHE A 59 5.91 5.86 -10.15
CA PHE A 59 6.30 7.20 -9.74
C PHE A 59 7.60 7.64 -10.38
N THR A 60 7.67 8.91 -10.79
CA THR A 60 8.86 9.50 -11.40
C THR A 60 9.49 10.59 -10.54
N ASP A 61 8.80 11.08 -9.51
CA ASP A 61 9.34 12.12 -8.62
C ASP A 61 10.32 11.55 -7.58
N LYS A 62 10.16 10.29 -7.22
CA LYS A 62 11.04 9.59 -6.29
C LYS A 62 10.93 8.10 -6.54
N ASP A 63 12.02 7.37 -6.36
CA ASP A 63 12.05 5.92 -6.54
C ASP A 63 11.10 5.24 -5.53
N PRO A 64 10.03 4.57 -6.00
CA PRO A 64 9.08 3.92 -5.10
C PRO A 64 9.70 2.79 -4.28
N TYR A 65 10.74 2.13 -4.78
CA TYR A 65 11.44 1.11 -4.01
C TYR A 65 12.19 1.74 -2.83
N GLN A 66 12.77 2.91 -3.05
CA GLN A 66 13.42 3.66 -1.97
C GLN A 66 12.41 4.11 -0.92
N VAL A 67 11.22 4.54 -1.36
CA VAL A 67 10.14 4.91 -0.44
C VAL A 67 9.77 3.71 0.43
N CYS A 68 9.67 2.51 -0.16
CA CYS A 68 9.38 1.30 0.62
C CYS A 68 10.46 1.02 1.67
N ARG A 69 11.73 1.18 1.29
CA ARG A 69 12.83 1.00 2.26
C ARG A 69 12.72 1.99 3.41
N GLU A 70 12.40 3.25 3.11
CA GLU A 70 12.23 4.28 4.13
C GLU A 70 11.06 3.97 5.05
N LEU A 71 9.94 3.51 4.49
CA LEU A 71 8.77 3.13 5.29
C LEU A 71 9.09 1.98 6.23
N LEU A 72 9.78 0.96 5.73
CA LEU A 72 10.11 -0.23 6.51
C LEU A 72 11.15 0.04 7.59
N ASP A 73 12.06 0.98 7.36
CA ASP A 73 13.09 1.35 8.33
C ASP A 73 12.62 2.38 9.35
N ASP A 74 11.51 3.05 9.09
CA ASP A 74 10.98 4.08 9.98
C ASP A 74 10.25 3.44 11.16
N THR A 75 10.55 3.92 12.38
CA THR A 75 9.98 3.33 13.59
C THR A 75 8.47 3.48 13.68
N LEU A 76 7.90 4.49 13.03
CA LEU A 76 6.45 4.73 13.06
C LEU A 76 5.68 3.98 11.98
N THR A 77 6.34 3.59 10.90
CA THR A 77 5.67 2.97 9.75
C THR A 77 6.17 1.55 9.44
N GLY A 78 7.24 1.10 10.09
CA GLY A 78 7.87 -0.18 9.77
C GLY A 78 6.97 -1.40 9.95
N HIS A 79 5.91 -1.29 10.73
CA HIS A 79 4.95 -2.38 10.97
C HIS A 79 3.81 -2.41 9.94
N ILE A 80 3.67 -1.37 9.12
CA ILE A 80 2.56 -1.27 8.17
C ILE A 80 2.85 -2.11 6.94
N PRO A 81 1.95 -3.05 6.56
CA PRO A 81 2.17 -3.86 5.37
C PRO A 81 2.08 -3.01 4.10
N ILE A 82 2.88 -3.39 3.11
CA ILE A 82 2.94 -2.69 1.83
C ILE A 82 2.64 -3.69 0.72
N ILE A 83 1.70 -3.35 -0.14
CA ILE A 83 1.47 -4.08 -1.40
C ILE A 83 1.91 -3.17 -2.53
N MET A 84 2.78 -3.65 -3.41
CA MET A 84 3.23 -2.88 -4.55
C MET A 84 2.43 -3.24 -5.80
N LEU A 85 1.97 -2.21 -6.50
CA LEU A 85 1.27 -2.34 -7.78
C LEU A 85 2.31 -2.14 -8.89
N LEU A 86 2.61 -3.21 -9.63
CA LEU A 86 3.61 -3.17 -10.69
C LEU A 86 2.95 -2.83 -12.02
N HIS A 87 3.56 -1.91 -12.78
CA HIS A 87 3.05 -1.57 -14.11
C HIS A 87 3.50 -2.56 -15.18
N LEU A 88 4.56 -3.32 -14.93
CA LEU A 88 5.07 -4.34 -15.84
C LEU A 88 5.18 -5.68 -15.10
N ASN A 89 4.74 -6.76 -15.78
CA ASN A 89 4.88 -8.10 -15.23
C ASN A 89 6.25 -8.67 -15.62
N GLU A 90 7.30 -8.09 -15.07
CA GLU A 90 8.66 -8.51 -15.32
C GLU A 90 9.25 -9.18 -14.08
N ARG A 91 10.01 -10.24 -14.31
CA ARG A 91 10.63 -10.99 -13.21
C ARG A 91 11.51 -10.09 -12.34
N GLN A 92 12.32 -9.23 -12.98
CA GLN A 92 13.22 -8.33 -12.25
C GLN A 92 12.47 -7.38 -11.32
N ALA A 93 11.37 -6.80 -11.80
CA ALA A 93 10.54 -5.90 -10.99
C ALA A 93 9.94 -6.63 -9.79
N ARG A 94 9.44 -7.85 -10.00
CA ARG A 94 8.87 -8.66 -8.92
C ARG A 94 9.91 -9.01 -7.87
N LEU A 95 11.10 -9.42 -8.31
CA LEU A 95 12.18 -9.76 -7.38
C LEU A 95 12.63 -8.55 -6.57
N GLU A 96 12.76 -7.39 -7.22
CA GLU A 96 13.16 -6.17 -6.53
C GLU A 96 12.15 -5.77 -5.45
N ALA A 97 10.86 -5.85 -5.76
CA ALA A 97 9.81 -5.55 -4.79
C ALA A 97 9.87 -6.49 -3.59
N LEU A 98 10.05 -7.80 -3.84
CA LEU A 98 10.13 -8.78 -2.76
C LEU A 98 11.38 -8.60 -1.92
N GLU A 99 12.51 -8.29 -2.55
CA GLU A 99 13.76 -8.02 -1.83
C GLU A 99 13.66 -6.82 -0.90
N VAL A 100 12.93 -5.79 -1.34
CA VAL A 100 12.72 -4.59 -0.51
C VAL A 100 11.95 -4.92 0.76
N GLY A 101 11.08 -5.93 0.70
CA GLY A 101 10.32 -6.37 1.88
C GLY A 101 8.83 -6.06 1.83
N VAL A 102 8.28 -5.73 0.65
CA VAL A 102 6.82 -5.59 0.54
C VAL A 102 6.16 -6.94 0.79
N CYS A 103 4.97 -6.92 1.36
CA CYS A 103 4.32 -8.17 1.75
C CYS A 103 3.62 -8.87 0.58
N ASP A 104 3.31 -8.15 -0.47
CA ASP A 104 2.66 -8.73 -1.66
C ASP A 104 2.85 -7.81 -2.87
N ILE A 105 2.66 -8.36 -4.05
CA ILE A 105 2.72 -7.61 -5.30
C ILE A 105 1.54 -8.00 -6.17
N ILE A 106 1.07 -7.05 -6.97
CA ILE A 106 0.03 -7.30 -7.96
C ILE A 106 0.34 -6.47 -9.20
N THR A 107 0.17 -7.04 -10.38
CA THR A 107 0.54 -6.40 -11.65
C THR A 107 -0.68 -5.77 -12.32
N LYS A 108 -0.50 -4.57 -12.85
CA LYS A 108 -1.54 -3.88 -13.63
C LYS A 108 -1.57 -4.46 -15.05
N PRO A 109 -2.74 -4.60 -15.67
CA PRO A 109 -4.06 -4.39 -15.09
C PRO A 109 -4.42 -5.53 -14.13
N PHE A 110 -5.06 -5.21 -13.03
CA PHE A 110 -5.39 -6.20 -12.01
C PHE A 110 -6.89 -6.39 -11.86
N ASP A 111 -7.27 -7.53 -11.31
CA ASP A 111 -8.62 -7.82 -10.88
C ASP A 111 -8.85 -7.12 -9.53
N ILE A 112 -9.84 -6.23 -9.47
CA ILE A 112 -10.11 -5.45 -8.25
C ILE A 112 -10.52 -6.36 -7.08
N GLU A 113 -11.24 -7.46 -7.35
CA GLU A 113 -11.60 -8.43 -6.34
C GLU A 113 -10.37 -9.12 -5.75
N GLU A 114 -9.42 -9.49 -6.61
CA GLU A 114 -8.17 -10.09 -6.16
C GLU A 114 -7.39 -9.11 -5.28
N LEU A 115 -7.32 -7.84 -5.68
CA LEU A 115 -6.64 -6.82 -4.88
C LEU A 115 -7.32 -6.66 -3.52
N ARG A 116 -8.65 -6.64 -3.47
CA ARG A 116 -9.39 -6.54 -2.22
C ARG A 116 -9.07 -7.70 -1.27
N LEU A 117 -9.06 -8.91 -1.81
CA LEU A 117 -8.78 -10.10 -0.99
C LEU A 117 -7.34 -10.11 -0.46
N ARG A 118 -6.38 -9.69 -1.29
CA ARG A 118 -4.99 -9.56 -0.86
C ARG A 118 -4.83 -8.46 0.20
N ALA A 119 -5.54 -7.35 0.03
CA ALA A 119 -5.51 -6.25 1.00
C ALA A 119 -6.07 -6.71 2.34
N GLU A 120 -7.21 -7.40 2.34
CA GLU A 120 -7.80 -7.94 3.57
C GLU A 120 -6.87 -8.91 4.27
N ALA A 121 -6.22 -9.79 3.51
CA ALA A 121 -5.28 -10.75 4.06
C ALA A 121 -4.06 -10.05 4.68
N ALA A 122 -3.53 -9.03 4.00
CA ALA A 122 -2.37 -8.29 4.51
C ALA A 122 -2.69 -7.59 5.83
N ILE A 123 -3.85 -6.95 5.91
CA ILE A 123 -4.29 -6.25 7.13
C ILE A 123 -4.49 -7.26 8.27
N ARG A 124 -5.16 -8.37 7.99
CA ARG A 124 -5.42 -9.40 9.00
C ARG A 124 -4.13 -9.99 9.56
N LEU A 125 -3.19 -10.34 8.69
CA LEU A 125 -1.92 -10.93 9.12
C LEU A 125 -1.10 -9.94 9.94
N SER A 126 -1.09 -8.67 9.56
CA SER A 126 -0.39 -7.63 10.30
C SER A 126 -1.00 -7.45 11.69
N THR A 127 -2.32 -7.43 11.80
CA THR A 127 -3.03 -7.31 13.07
C THR A 127 -2.71 -8.51 13.97
N MET A 128 -2.71 -9.72 13.43
CA MET A 128 -2.37 -10.92 14.19
C MET A 128 -0.96 -10.87 14.76
N ARG A 129 0.02 -10.42 13.96
CA ARG A 129 1.41 -10.29 14.43
C ARG A 129 1.53 -9.28 15.55
N MET A 130 0.81 -8.18 15.47
CA MET A 130 0.84 -7.16 16.52
C MET A 130 0.22 -7.67 17.82
N GLU A 131 -0.80 -8.51 17.73
CA GLU A 131 -1.42 -9.12 18.90
C GLU A 131 -0.51 -10.15 19.58
N GLU A 132 0.36 -10.83 18.82
CA GLU A 132 1.30 -11.79 19.34
C GLU A 132 2.52 -11.13 19.98
N ALA A 133 2.82 -9.90 19.62
CA ALA A 133 3.96 -9.16 20.17
C ALA A 133 3.71 -8.65 21.62
#